data_c8f8bd1f8b66e217bbd6f6f98a4fd833
#
_entry.id   c8f8bd1f8b66e217bbd6f6f98a4fd833
#
_cell.length_a   1.000
_cell.length_b   1.000
_cell.length_c   1.000
_cell.angle_alpha   90.00
_cell.angle_beta   90.00
_cell.angle_gamma   90.00
#
_symmetry.space_group_name_H-M   'P 1'
#
loop_
_entity.id
_entity.type
_entity.pdbx_description
1 polymer ?
#
loop_
_entity_poly.entity_id
_entity_poly.type
_entity_poly.pdbx_seq_one_letter_code
_entity_poly.pdbx_strand_id
1 'polypeptide(L)'
;MKVKTFVCNEYFSCNVFVCSDERGTFIVDAGYYEPEIEEYLKTVPPVQFIIQTHCHFDHIMGLNELIKKYPEIKVYCHKEDIELAKDPRKNGSVLMAAPYVADCDFVPLGEGKNKINDFEFELIHTPGHTKGSCMYYFADEKMLFTGDTIIGPSIGRTDLPTGSEADIYSSLEKIKKTGFSDDIKCFFGHGSAYSFADLRSFNPYIA
;
A
#
# COMPACT_ATOMS: atom_id res chain seq x y z
N MET A 1 -2.93 -12.56 12.44
CA MET A 1 -3.58 -12.13 11.15
C MET A 1 -3.01 -12.90 9.99
N LYS A 2 -3.85 -13.34 9.03
CA LYS A 2 -3.43 -14.02 7.80
C LYS A 2 -3.39 -13.00 6.65
N VAL A 3 -2.34 -13.05 5.83
CA VAL A 3 -2.23 -12.22 4.61
C VAL A 3 -2.23 -13.13 3.39
N LYS A 4 -3.15 -12.90 2.48
CA LYS A 4 -3.18 -13.49 1.14
C LYS A 4 -2.76 -12.42 0.15
N THR A 5 -1.68 -12.70 -0.58
CA THR A 5 -1.19 -11.84 -1.66
C THR A 5 -1.77 -12.30 -2.99
N PHE A 6 -2.28 -11.35 -3.77
CA PHE A 6 -2.64 -11.51 -5.17
C PHE A 6 -1.73 -10.59 -6.00
N VAL A 7 -1.35 -11.04 -7.18
CA VAL A 7 -0.40 -10.32 -8.04
C VAL A 7 -1.09 -9.96 -9.35
N CYS A 8 -1.21 -8.68 -9.65
CA CYS A 8 -1.69 -8.21 -10.95
C CYS A 8 -0.59 -8.40 -12.01
N ASN A 9 -0.73 -9.39 -12.86
CA ASN A 9 0.27 -9.65 -13.91
C ASN A 9 0.16 -8.74 -15.14
N GLU A 10 -0.92 -7.98 -15.26
CA GLU A 10 -1.17 -7.11 -16.43
C GLU A 10 -0.45 -5.75 -16.32
N TYR A 11 -0.34 -5.21 -15.09
CA TYR A 11 0.23 -3.88 -14.84
C TYR A 11 1.28 -3.95 -13.73
N PHE A 12 2.55 -3.97 -14.12
CA PHE A 12 3.75 -3.90 -13.24
C PHE A 12 3.81 -4.92 -12.10
N SER A 13 2.99 -5.96 -12.13
CA SER A 13 2.96 -7.00 -11.09
C SER A 13 2.74 -6.43 -9.68
N CYS A 14 1.82 -5.46 -9.54
CA CYS A 14 1.44 -4.90 -8.25
C CYS A 14 0.78 -5.95 -7.36
N ASN A 15 1.07 -5.91 -6.08
CA ASN A 15 0.49 -6.76 -5.07
C ASN A 15 -0.78 -6.15 -4.47
N VAL A 16 -1.82 -6.97 -4.35
CA VAL A 16 -3.01 -6.69 -3.54
C VAL A 16 -2.97 -7.60 -2.33
N PHE A 17 -3.04 -7.04 -1.12
CA PHE A 17 -3.01 -7.83 0.11
C PHE A 17 -4.39 -7.88 0.75
N VAL A 18 -4.95 -9.08 0.87
CA VAL A 18 -6.16 -9.32 1.67
C VAL A 18 -5.73 -9.85 3.03
N CYS A 19 -5.95 -9.02 4.05
CA CYS A 19 -5.58 -9.27 5.44
C CYS A 19 -6.83 -9.65 6.23
N SER A 20 -6.82 -10.80 6.91
CA SER A 20 -8.01 -11.31 7.61
C SER A 20 -7.68 -12.05 8.89
N ASP A 21 -8.53 -11.90 9.90
CA ASP A 21 -8.60 -12.71 11.13
C ASP A 21 -10.04 -12.65 11.71
N GLU A 22 -10.21 -13.05 12.98
CA GLU A 22 -11.51 -13.04 13.66
C GLU A 22 -12.13 -11.63 13.81
N ARG A 23 -11.34 -10.56 13.76
CA ARG A 23 -11.81 -9.15 13.82
C ARG A 23 -12.47 -8.71 12.52
N GLY A 24 -12.13 -9.33 11.38
CA GLY A 24 -12.64 -8.95 10.07
C GLY A 24 -11.57 -9.06 8.98
N THR A 25 -11.83 -8.36 7.87
CA THR A 25 -10.93 -8.32 6.71
C THR A 25 -10.70 -6.88 6.27
N PHE A 26 -9.49 -6.56 5.84
CA PHE A 26 -9.17 -5.32 5.14
C PHE A 26 -8.24 -5.60 3.96
N ILE A 27 -8.16 -4.65 3.03
CA ILE A 27 -7.30 -4.74 1.85
C ILE A 27 -6.24 -3.65 1.92
N VAL A 28 -5.00 -4.00 1.60
CA VAL A 28 -3.91 -3.03 1.37
C VAL A 28 -3.62 -3.03 -0.13
N ASP A 29 -3.68 -1.85 -0.72
CA ASP A 29 -3.47 -1.56 -2.14
C ASP A 29 -4.42 -2.35 -3.06
N ALA A 30 -5.51 -1.71 -3.44
CA ALA A 30 -6.50 -2.29 -4.34
C ALA A 30 -6.12 -2.06 -5.81
N GLY A 31 -4.94 -2.55 -6.21
CA GLY A 31 -4.38 -2.34 -7.55
C GLY A 31 -5.17 -3.00 -8.67
N TYR A 32 -5.91 -4.04 -8.37
CA TYR A 32 -6.83 -4.68 -9.31
C TYR A 32 -7.92 -5.44 -8.57
N TYR A 33 -8.97 -5.83 -9.29
CA TYR A 33 -10.05 -6.65 -8.77
C TYR A 33 -10.48 -7.67 -9.82
N GLU A 34 -10.11 -8.91 -9.61
CA GLU A 34 -10.34 -10.04 -10.51
C GLU A 34 -11.19 -11.12 -9.82
N PRO A 35 -11.81 -12.04 -10.58
CA PRO A 35 -12.64 -13.11 -10.02
C PRO A 35 -11.97 -13.93 -8.92
N GLU A 36 -10.64 -14.11 -8.97
CA GLU A 36 -9.91 -14.84 -7.94
C GLU A 36 -9.93 -14.13 -6.57
N ILE A 37 -9.84 -12.79 -6.57
CA ILE A 37 -9.96 -11.99 -5.34
C ILE A 37 -11.39 -12.12 -4.81
N GLU A 38 -12.38 -11.98 -5.69
CA GLU A 38 -13.78 -12.10 -5.32
C GLU A 38 -14.11 -13.46 -4.69
N GLU A 39 -13.65 -14.56 -5.31
CA GLU A 39 -13.86 -15.90 -4.76
C GLU A 39 -13.18 -16.07 -3.40
N TYR A 40 -11.97 -15.50 -3.23
CA TYR A 40 -11.29 -15.54 -1.93
C TYR A 40 -12.04 -14.73 -0.87
N LEU A 41 -12.56 -13.55 -1.21
CA LEU A 41 -13.31 -12.70 -0.27
C LEU A 41 -14.57 -13.38 0.27
N LYS A 42 -15.16 -14.36 -0.45
CA LYS A 42 -16.28 -15.17 0.05
C LYS A 42 -15.87 -16.16 1.14
N THR A 43 -14.57 -16.44 1.30
CA THR A 43 -14.03 -17.43 2.25
C THR A 43 -13.50 -16.82 3.55
N VAL A 44 -13.50 -15.50 3.66
CA VAL A 44 -12.99 -14.75 4.81
C VAL A 44 -14.10 -13.86 5.39
N PRO A 45 -13.96 -13.32 6.62
CA PRO A 45 -14.89 -12.34 7.15
C PRO A 45 -15.11 -11.16 6.20
N PRO A 46 -16.25 -10.43 6.30
CA PRO A 46 -16.53 -9.30 5.42
C PRO A 46 -15.40 -8.25 5.43
N VAL A 47 -15.11 -7.70 4.24
CA VAL A 47 -14.17 -6.58 4.10
C VAL A 47 -14.74 -5.34 4.80
N GLN A 48 -13.97 -4.74 5.68
CA GLN A 48 -14.40 -3.58 6.48
C GLN A 48 -13.87 -2.26 5.93
N PHE A 49 -12.66 -2.26 5.37
CA PHE A 49 -12.03 -1.07 4.81
C PHE A 49 -10.89 -1.43 3.85
N ILE A 50 -10.45 -0.42 3.12
CA ILE A 50 -9.27 -0.48 2.26
C ILE A 50 -8.30 0.61 2.71
N ILE A 51 -7.00 0.32 2.78
CA ILE A 51 -5.93 1.29 2.99
C ILE A 51 -4.99 1.29 1.80
N GLN A 52 -4.57 2.48 1.34
CA GLN A 52 -3.66 2.63 0.23
C GLN A 52 -2.32 3.15 0.73
N THR A 53 -1.22 2.47 0.37
CA THR A 53 0.13 2.93 0.69
C THR A 53 0.48 4.20 -0.07
N HIS A 54 0.00 4.29 -1.31
CA HIS A 54 0.05 5.45 -2.19
C HIS A 54 -0.98 5.31 -3.32
N CYS A 55 -1.11 6.31 -4.17
CA CYS A 55 -2.17 6.34 -5.16
C CYS A 55 -1.67 6.38 -6.61
N HIS A 56 -0.54 5.72 -6.96
CA HIS A 56 -0.26 5.40 -8.35
C HIS A 56 -1.32 4.44 -8.89
N PHE A 57 -1.56 4.49 -10.21
CA PHE A 57 -2.70 3.84 -10.83
C PHE A 57 -2.72 2.32 -10.59
N ASP A 58 -1.56 1.67 -10.64
CA ASP A 58 -1.42 0.23 -10.44
C ASP A 58 -1.71 -0.24 -9.01
N HIS A 59 -1.78 0.69 -8.04
CA HIS A 59 -2.22 0.42 -6.66
C HIS A 59 -3.70 0.73 -6.42
N ILE A 60 -4.38 1.42 -7.34
CA ILE A 60 -5.77 1.89 -7.13
C ILE A 60 -6.77 1.43 -8.19
N MET A 61 -6.35 0.80 -9.29
CA MET A 61 -7.24 0.48 -10.43
C MET A 61 -8.42 -0.43 -10.08
N GLY A 62 -8.32 -1.26 -9.06
CA GLY A 62 -9.40 -2.11 -8.58
C GLY A 62 -10.45 -1.40 -7.72
N LEU A 63 -10.18 -0.15 -7.27
CA LEU A 63 -11.07 0.55 -6.33
C LEU A 63 -12.49 0.75 -6.87
N ASN A 64 -12.64 1.21 -8.11
CA ASN A 64 -13.96 1.53 -8.65
C ASN A 64 -14.88 0.30 -8.69
N GLU A 65 -14.34 -0.87 -9.03
CA GLU A 65 -15.09 -2.11 -9.04
C GLU A 65 -15.40 -2.61 -7.62
N LEU A 66 -14.42 -2.54 -6.72
CA LEU A 66 -14.60 -2.89 -5.31
C LEU A 66 -15.67 -2.03 -4.64
N ILE A 67 -15.62 -0.70 -4.81
CA ILE A 67 -16.61 0.21 -4.22
C ILE A 67 -17.98 0.06 -4.87
N LYS A 68 -18.05 -0.17 -6.17
CA LYS A 68 -19.33 -0.48 -6.83
C LYS A 68 -20.00 -1.73 -6.23
N LYS A 69 -19.21 -2.72 -5.84
CA LYS A 69 -19.70 -3.98 -5.27
C LYS A 69 -19.95 -3.88 -3.77
N TYR A 70 -19.14 -3.10 -3.06
CA TYR A 70 -19.18 -2.91 -1.61
C TYR A 70 -19.23 -1.42 -1.27
N PRO A 71 -20.35 -0.72 -1.53
CA PRO A 71 -20.44 0.74 -1.46
C PRO A 71 -20.27 1.33 -0.05
N GLU A 72 -20.40 0.51 1.00
CA GLU A 72 -20.20 0.91 2.40
C GLU A 72 -18.73 0.89 2.83
N ILE A 73 -17.84 0.27 2.04
CA ILE A 73 -16.42 0.19 2.37
C ILE A 73 -15.76 1.56 2.20
N LYS A 74 -15.07 1.99 3.26
CA LYS A 74 -14.27 3.22 3.23
C LYS A 74 -12.87 2.94 2.72
N VAL A 75 -12.37 3.84 1.89
CA VAL A 75 -10.99 3.83 1.39
C VAL A 75 -10.19 4.89 2.12
N TYR A 76 -9.06 4.50 2.69
CA TYR A 76 -8.18 5.37 3.45
C TYR A 76 -6.83 5.52 2.73
N CYS A 77 -6.26 6.70 2.76
CA CYS A 77 -4.90 6.96 2.30
C CYS A 77 -4.30 8.17 3.02
N HIS A 78 -3.01 8.41 2.83
CA HIS A 78 -2.40 9.65 3.30
C HIS A 78 -2.98 10.85 2.53
N LYS A 79 -3.28 11.95 3.23
CA LYS A 79 -3.96 13.12 2.66
C LYS A 79 -3.28 13.72 1.41
N GLU A 80 -1.94 13.64 1.33
CA GLU A 80 -1.16 14.21 0.23
C GLU A 80 -1.29 13.42 -1.09
N ASP A 81 -1.86 12.21 -1.05
CA ASP A 81 -2.08 11.38 -2.26
C ASP A 81 -3.54 11.39 -2.76
N ILE A 82 -4.49 12.01 -2.04
CA ILE A 82 -5.89 12.04 -2.46
C ILE A 82 -6.05 12.69 -3.85
N GLU A 83 -5.36 13.81 -4.09
CA GLU A 83 -5.38 14.45 -5.41
C GLU A 83 -4.71 13.61 -6.50
N LEU A 84 -3.69 12.82 -6.14
CA LEU A 84 -3.04 11.89 -7.05
C LEU A 84 -4.05 10.89 -7.60
N ALA A 85 -4.86 10.27 -6.75
CA ALA A 85 -5.90 9.31 -7.13
C ALA A 85 -6.94 9.87 -8.09
N LYS A 86 -7.14 11.19 -8.09
CA LYS A 86 -8.18 11.89 -8.88
C LYS A 86 -7.68 12.47 -10.20
N ASP A 87 -6.38 12.49 -10.47
CA ASP A 87 -5.81 13.02 -11.70
C ASP A 87 -5.00 11.97 -12.45
N PRO A 88 -5.46 11.49 -13.61
CA PRO A 88 -4.78 10.43 -14.37
C PRO A 88 -3.39 10.81 -14.88
N ARG A 89 -3.07 12.10 -14.93
CA ARG A 89 -1.72 12.59 -15.27
C ARG A 89 -0.79 12.49 -14.07
N LYS A 90 -1.33 12.69 -12.86
CA LYS A 90 -0.56 12.60 -11.62
C LYS A 90 -0.35 11.14 -11.22
N ASN A 91 -1.40 10.30 -11.27
CA ASN A 91 -1.30 8.89 -10.88
C ASN A 91 -0.58 7.99 -11.91
N GLY A 92 -0.17 8.54 -13.04
CA GLY A 92 0.61 7.84 -14.05
C GLY A 92 -0.20 7.02 -15.05
N SER A 93 -1.51 6.88 -14.91
CA SER A 93 -2.33 6.04 -15.79
C SER A 93 -2.36 6.51 -17.24
N VAL A 94 -2.18 7.81 -17.50
CA VAL A 94 -2.05 8.36 -18.87
C VAL A 94 -0.86 7.75 -19.60
N LEU A 95 0.23 7.44 -18.91
CA LEU A 95 1.44 6.85 -19.51
C LEU A 95 1.19 5.44 -20.07
N MET A 96 0.15 4.78 -19.56
CA MET A 96 -0.27 3.44 -19.98
C MET A 96 -1.39 3.46 -21.02
N ALA A 97 -1.74 4.64 -21.56
CA ALA A 97 -2.89 4.85 -22.45
C ALA A 97 -4.23 4.35 -21.88
N ALA A 98 -4.33 4.23 -20.57
CA ALA A 98 -5.51 3.78 -19.83
C ALA A 98 -5.84 4.77 -18.70
N PRO A 99 -6.31 6.01 -19.03
CA PRO A 99 -6.58 7.03 -18.02
C PRO A 99 -7.56 6.50 -16.95
N TYR A 100 -7.14 6.54 -15.70
CA TYR A 100 -7.92 6.07 -14.56
C TYR A 100 -8.09 7.17 -13.52
N VAL A 101 -9.30 7.28 -12.98
CA VAL A 101 -9.66 8.15 -11.86
C VAL A 101 -10.38 7.30 -10.83
N ALA A 102 -9.93 7.31 -9.59
CA ALA A 102 -10.65 6.66 -8.51
C ALA A 102 -11.97 7.41 -8.23
N ASP A 103 -13.10 6.74 -8.46
CA ASP A 103 -14.46 7.29 -8.26
C ASP A 103 -15.01 6.87 -6.89
N CYS A 104 -14.27 7.24 -5.84
CA CYS A 104 -14.67 7.03 -4.44
C CYS A 104 -14.11 8.14 -3.56
N ASP A 105 -14.74 8.36 -2.42
CA ASP A 105 -14.22 9.28 -1.42
C ASP A 105 -13.10 8.60 -0.61
N PHE A 106 -12.03 9.36 -0.39
CA PHE A 106 -10.94 8.93 0.49
C PHE A 106 -11.07 9.55 1.87
N VAL A 107 -10.88 8.75 2.90
CA VAL A 107 -10.74 9.22 4.26
C VAL A 107 -9.25 9.47 4.54
N PRO A 108 -8.85 10.72 4.84
CA PRO A 108 -7.45 11.03 5.06
C PRO A 108 -6.93 10.41 6.36
N LEU A 109 -5.76 9.78 6.29
CA LEU A 109 -4.98 9.35 7.44
C LEU A 109 -3.81 10.31 7.68
N GLY A 110 -3.44 10.45 8.93
CA GLY A 110 -2.24 11.17 9.37
C GLY A 110 -1.17 10.22 9.88
N GLU A 111 0.09 10.70 9.94
CA GLU A 111 1.21 9.98 10.52
C GLU A 111 0.99 9.65 12.00
N GLY A 112 1.52 8.50 12.44
CA GLY A 112 1.46 7.99 13.79
C GLY A 112 0.43 6.88 13.99
N LYS A 113 0.00 6.69 15.25
CA LYS A 113 -0.95 5.63 15.61
C LYS A 113 -2.34 5.92 15.07
N ASN A 114 -2.90 4.95 14.41
CA ASN A 114 -4.26 4.97 13.85
C ASN A 114 -5.02 3.73 14.33
N LYS A 115 -6.35 3.85 14.34
CA LYS A 115 -7.27 2.75 14.60
C LYS A 115 -8.45 2.84 13.65
N ILE A 116 -8.72 1.76 12.93
CA ILE A 116 -9.91 1.61 12.10
C ILE A 116 -10.62 0.34 12.58
N ASN A 117 -11.83 0.50 13.11
CA ASN A 117 -12.55 -0.58 13.79
C ASN A 117 -11.66 -1.20 14.89
N ASP A 118 -11.42 -2.51 14.84
CA ASP A 118 -10.58 -3.22 15.82
C ASP A 118 -9.12 -3.43 15.36
N PHE A 119 -8.71 -2.77 14.28
CA PHE A 119 -7.34 -2.84 13.77
C PHE A 119 -6.55 -1.59 14.17
N GLU A 120 -5.48 -1.80 14.91
CA GLU A 120 -4.53 -0.76 15.32
C GLU A 120 -3.25 -0.89 14.51
N PHE A 121 -2.73 0.23 14.02
CA PHE A 121 -1.51 0.29 13.23
C PHE A 121 -0.86 1.68 13.33
N GLU A 122 0.38 1.75 12.96
CA GLU A 122 1.10 3.00 12.77
C GLU A 122 1.24 3.32 11.29
N LEU A 123 0.81 4.52 10.89
CA LEU A 123 1.12 5.07 9.59
C LEU A 123 2.46 5.81 9.70
N ILE A 124 3.43 5.39 8.93
CA ILE A 124 4.75 6.02 8.82
C ILE A 124 4.78 6.74 7.47
N HIS A 125 4.72 8.06 7.49
CA HIS A 125 4.78 8.85 6.27
C HIS A 125 6.19 8.81 5.69
N THR A 126 6.32 8.33 4.46
CA THR A 126 7.58 8.10 3.74
C THR A 126 7.52 8.70 2.33
N PRO A 127 7.44 10.05 2.22
CA PRO A 127 7.37 10.71 0.93
C PRO A 127 8.61 10.43 0.08
N GLY A 128 8.44 10.52 -1.23
CA GLY A 128 9.53 10.42 -2.20
C GLY A 128 9.18 9.63 -3.44
N HIS A 129 8.55 8.46 -3.33
CA HIS A 129 7.95 7.80 -4.49
C HIS A 129 6.71 8.56 -4.96
N THR A 130 5.81 8.87 -4.04
CA THR A 130 4.81 9.94 -4.14
C THR A 130 4.92 10.86 -2.93
N LYS A 131 4.21 12.00 -2.98
CA LYS A 131 4.18 12.94 -1.86
C LYS A 131 3.47 12.35 -0.63
N GLY A 132 2.47 11.48 -0.84
CA GLY A 132 1.70 10.84 0.22
C GLY A 132 2.09 9.39 0.48
N SER A 133 3.16 8.88 -0.13
CA SER A 133 3.65 7.53 0.15
C SER A 133 3.80 7.29 1.64
N CYS A 134 3.30 6.15 2.11
CA CYS A 134 3.38 5.78 3.51
C CYS A 134 3.52 4.27 3.68
N MET A 135 3.99 3.88 4.85
CA MET A 135 4.07 2.49 5.27
C MET A 135 3.06 2.26 6.39
N TYR A 136 2.50 1.04 6.45
CA TYR A 136 1.61 0.64 7.53
C TYR A 136 2.26 -0.44 8.39
N TYR A 137 2.50 -0.12 9.65
CA TYR A 137 3.11 -1.03 10.60
C TYR A 137 2.08 -1.57 11.59
N PHE A 138 1.83 -2.87 11.54
CA PHE A 138 0.99 -3.62 12.48
C PHE A 138 1.91 -4.30 13.48
N ALA A 139 2.14 -3.65 14.62
CA ALA A 139 3.15 -4.07 15.58
C ALA A 139 2.86 -5.43 16.23
N ASP A 140 1.60 -5.66 16.63
CA ASP A 140 1.18 -6.89 17.28
C ASP A 140 1.30 -8.11 16.34
N GLU A 141 1.06 -7.90 15.05
CA GLU A 141 1.19 -8.92 14.01
C GLU A 141 2.61 -9.03 13.43
N LYS A 142 3.50 -8.11 13.77
CA LYS A 142 4.87 -7.99 13.21
C LYS A 142 4.84 -7.92 11.67
N MET A 143 3.99 -7.06 11.13
CA MET A 143 3.80 -6.87 9.70
C MET A 143 4.04 -5.42 9.30
N LEU A 144 4.75 -5.23 8.19
CA LEU A 144 5.05 -3.92 7.61
C LEU A 144 4.69 -3.94 6.13
N PHE A 145 3.72 -3.14 5.72
CA PHE A 145 3.39 -2.90 4.32
C PHE A 145 4.12 -1.63 3.88
N THR A 146 5.06 -1.78 2.96
CA THR A 146 5.98 -0.70 2.58
C THR A 146 5.51 0.10 1.36
N GLY A 147 4.49 -0.39 0.64
CA GLY A 147 4.18 0.13 -0.68
C GLY A 147 5.42 0.13 -1.55
N ASP A 148 5.64 1.23 -2.23
CA ASP A 148 6.79 1.42 -3.12
C ASP A 148 7.91 2.27 -2.48
N THR A 149 7.84 2.57 -1.19
CA THR A 149 8.98 3.19 -0.51
C THR A 149 10.19 2.27 -0.55
N ILE A 150 9.98 0.98 -0.27
CA ILE A 150 10.97 -0.09 -0.38
C ILE A 150 10.37 -1.22 -1.21
N ILE A 151 11.11 -1.73 -2.20
CA ILE A 151 10.71 -2.81 -3.09
C ILE A 151 11.83 -3.86 -3.12
N GLY A 152 11.80 -4.83 -2.20
CA GLY A 152 12.84 -5.86 -2.13
C GLY A 152 14.26 -5.29 -2.13
N PRO A 153 15.11 -5.56 -3.14
CA PRO A 153 16.49 -5.06 -3.21
C PRO A 153 16.61 -3.59 -3.62
N SER A 154 15.49 -2.91 -3.88
CA SER A 154 15.44 -1.55 -4.44
C SER A 154 14.51 -0.65 -3.64
N ILE A 155 14.28 0.54 -4.17
CA ILE A 155 13.32 1.53 -3.71
C ILE A 155 12.44 1.99 -4.86
N GLY A 156 11.31 2.60 -4.59
CA GLY A 156 10.44 3.18 -5.61
C GLY A 156 11.14 4.29 -6.39
N ARG A 157 10.78 4.41 -7.66
CA ARG A 157 11.23 5.52 -8.53
C ARG A 157 10.70 6.86 -8.02
N THR A 158 11.39 7.94 -8.35
CA THR A 158 11.07 9.29 -7.87
C THR A 158 10.86 10.30 -8.99
N ASP A 159 10.81 9.83 -10.24
CA ASP A 159 10.74 10.65 -11.45
C ASP A 159 9.32 10.82 -12.01
N LEU A 160 8.31 10.24 -11.35
CA LEU A 160 6.90 10.43 -11.65
C LEU A 160 6.34 11.70 -10.97
N PRO A 161 5.17 12.19 -11.39
CA PRO A 161 4.53 13.34 -10.72
C PRO A 161 4.43 13.14 -9.21
N THR A 162 4.78 14.18 -8.45
CA THR A 162 4.88 14.21 -6.98
C THR A 162 6.07 13.44 -6.38
N GLY A 163 6.88 12.76 -7.19
CA GLY A 163 8.11 12.09 -6.74
C GLY A 163 9.20 13.10 -6.36
N SER A 164 10.09 12.70 -5.43
CA SER A 164 11.20 13.51 -4.93
C SER A 164 12.34 12.62 -4.46
N GLU A 165 13.49 12.74 -5.12
CA GLU A 165 14.68 11.98 -4.73
C GLU A 165 15.18 12.38 -3.33
N ALA A 166 15.15 13.66 -2.99
CA ALA A 166 15.56 14.14 -1.68
C ALA A 166 14.66 13.59 -0.55
N ASP A 167 13.35 13.51 -0.82
CA ASP A 167 12.40 13.04 0.18
C ASP A 167 12.51 11.52 0.37
N ILE A 168 12.74 10.72 -0.68
CA ILE A 168 12.88 9.27 -0.53
C ILE A 168 14.10 8.93 0.34
N TYR A 169 15.24 9.59 0.13
CA TYR A 169 16.41 9.39 0.99
C TYR A 169 16.17 9.83 2.43
N SER A 170 15.46 10.92 2.66
CA SER A 170 15.06 11.35 4.00
C SER A 170 14.13 10.32 4.67
N SER A 171 13.22 9.72 3.91
CA SER A 171 12.33 8.66 4.36
C SER A 171 13.10 7.38 4.72
N LEU A 172 14.08 6.99 3.91
CA LEU A 172 14.96 5.84 4.18
C LEU A 172 15.78 6.04 5.46
N GLU A 173 16.34 7.23 5.67
CA GLU A 173 17.04 7.56 6.93
C GLU A 173 16.12 7.52 8.15
N LYS A 174 14.86 7.90 7.99
CA LYS A 174 13.83 7.75 9.03
C LYS A 174 13.58 6.28 9.35
N ILE A 175 13.42 5.41 8.31
CA ILE A 175 13.19 3.99 8.46
C ILE A 175 14.37 3.30 9.19
N LYS A 176 15.61 3.62 8.86
CA LYS A 176 16.80 3.09 9.55
C LYS A 176 16.78 3.37 11.07
N LYS A 177 16.19 4.50 11.47
CA LYS A 177 16.13 4.95 12.86
C LYS A 177 14.94 4.37 13.66
N THR A 178 13.96 3.72 13.00
CA THR A 178 12.77 3.17 13.69
C THR A 178 13.09 2.00 14.62
N GLY A 179 14.22 1.32 14.39
CA GLY A 179 14.60 0.16 15.21
C GLY A 179 13.68 -1.05 15.02
N PHE A 180 13.14 -1.23 13.85
CA PHE A 180 12.32 -2.41 13.52
C PHE A 180 13.05 -3.71 13.85
N SER A 181 12.33 -4.66 14.48
CA SER A 181 12.89 -5.96 14.81
C SER A 181 13.08 -6.83 13.56
N ASP A 182 14.06 -7.72 13.61
CA ASP A 182 14.49 -8.59 12.51
C ASP A 182 13.40 -9.53 11.98
N ASP A 183 12.45 -9.89 12.84
CA ASP A 183 11.39 -10.85 12.56
C ASP A 183 10.11 -10.22 11.97
N ILE A 184 10.10 -8.90 11.75
CA ILE A 184 9.00 -8.23 11.05
C ILE A 184 8.94 -8.72 9.61
N LYS A 185 7.76 -9.13 9.17
CA LYS A 185 7.49 -9.50 7.79
C LYS A 185 7.13 -8.26 6.97
N CYS A 186 7.93 -7.96 5.95
CA CYS A 186 7.76 -6.85 5.04
C CYS A 186 7.03 -7.29 3.79
N PHE A 187 5.98 -6.55 3.42
CA PHE A 187 5.16 -6.73 2.23
C PHE A 187 5.34 -5.49 1.35
N PHE A 188 5.80 -5.68 0.12
CA PHE A 188 6.11 -4.61 -0.82
C PHE A 188 5.00 -4.43 -1.83
N GLY A 189 4.87 -3.25 -2.42
CA GLY A 189 3.93 -3.02 -3.53
C GLY A 189 4.17 -3.97 -4.69
N HIS A 190 5.41 -4.41 -4.89
CA HIS A 190 5.82 -5.35 -5.94
C HIS A 190 6.75 -6.43 -5.39
N GLY A 191 6.64 -7.64 -5.96
CA GLY A 191 7.54 -8.76 -5.65
C GLY A 191 7.18 -9.51 -4.38
N SER A 192 8.12 -10.31 -3.89
CA SER A 192 7.92 -11.23 -2.76
C SER A 192 8.17 -10.56 -1.41
N ALA A 193 7.47 -11.04 -0.37
CA ALA A 193 7.71 -10.60 1.00
C ALA A 193 8.99 -11.21 1.60
N TYR A 194 9.67 -10.44 2.46
CA TYR A 194 10.88 -10.85 3.18
C TYR A 194 10.79 -10.50 4.67
N SER A 195 11.64 -11.10 5.50
CA SER A 195 11.85 -10.57 6.84
C SER A 195 12.62 -9.24 6.81
N PHE A 196 12.51 -8.44 7.85
CA PHE A 196 13.27 -7.18 7.92
C PHE A 196 14.79 -7.45 8.01
N ALA A 197 15.18 -8.57 8.62
CA ALA A 197 16.57 -9.02 8.63
C ALA A 197 17.09 -9.34 7.22
N ASP A 198 16.33 -10.13 6.44
CA ASP A 198 16.70 -10.44 5.06
C ASP A 198 16.79 -9.14 4.25
N LEU A 199 15.77 -8.27 4.37
CA LEU A 199 15.74 -7.00 3.66
C LEU A 199 16.98 -6.15 3.95
N ARG A 200 17.40 -6.01 5.20
CA ARG A 200 18.64 -5.30 5.54
C ARG A 200 19.91 -5.96 4.98
N SER A 201 19.88 -7.28 4.81
CA SER A 201 21.07 -8.00 4.32
C SER A 201 21.37 -7.76 2.84
N PHE A 202 20.36 -7.47 2.03
CA PHE A 202 20.51 -7.33 0.58
C PHE A 202 20.07 -5.97 0.00
N ASN A 203 19.31 -5.15 0.73
CA ASN A 203 18.87 -3.85 0.24
C ASN A 203 19.89 -2.77 0.66
N PRO A 204 20.65 -2.19 -0.31
CA PRO A 204 21.72 -1.23 0.01
C PRO A 204 21.21 0.11 0.57
N TYR A 205 19.91 0.38 0.44
CA TYR A 205 19.31 1.64 0.88
C TYR A 205 18.93 1.65 2.36
N ILE A 206 18.78 0.46 2.98
CA ILE A 206 18.37 0.32 4.39
C ILE A 206 19.34 -0.55 5.22
N ALA A 207 20.41 -1.05 4.61
CA ALA A 207 21.50 -1.75 5.28
C ALA A 207 22.23 -0.87 6.31
#